data_d8cce7563dbb1fb7998db5fcf65671d1
#
_entry.id   d8cce7563dbb1fb7998db5fcf65671d1
#
_cell.length_a   1.000
_cell.length_b   1.000
_cell.length_c   1.000
_cell.angle_alpha   90.00
_cell.angle_beta   90.00
_cell.angle_gamma   90.00
#
_symmetry.space_group_name_H-M   'P 1'
#
loop_
_entity.id
_entity.type
_entity.pdbx_description
1 polymer ?
#
loop_
_entity_poly.entity_id
_entity_poly.type
_entity_poly.pdbx_seq_one_letter_code
_entity_poly.pdbx_strand_id
1 'polypeptide(L)'
;MDFGSYPFVTSSNTVCAGVCTGLGVAPNRIGEVFGIFKAYCTRVGSGPFPTELFDETGERLCDIGHEFGAVTGRRRRCGWLDMVALKYSIMVNGVTQLIMMKSDVMNDFDTIRVATAYEIGGRTTSEFPYEITGDLRPVYTCLLYTSPSPRDPKTS
;
A
#
# COMPACT_ATOMS: atom_id res chain seq x y z
N MET A 1 -12.88 9.50 -5.98
CA MET A 1 -12.31 10.86 -6.11
C MET A 1 -12.12 11.50 -4.74
N ASP A 2 -13.14 11.50 -3.90
CA ASP A 2 -13.21 12.28 -2.66
C ASP A 2 -12.30 11.81 -1.51
N PHE A 3 -11.78 10.60 -1.60
CA PHE A 3 -10.93 9.97 -0.58
C PHE A 3 -9.50 9.69 -1.06
N GLY A 4 -9.12 10.24 -2.20
CA GLY A 4 -7.79 10.06 -2.80
C GLY A 4 -6.92 11.30 -2.72
N SER A 5 -5.75 11.23 -3.34
CA SER A 5 -4.78 12.32 -3.45
C SER A 5 -5.09 13.23 -4.66
N TYR A 6 -6.18 13.97 -4.61
CA TYR A 6 -6.53 14.92 -5.67
C TYR A 6 -5.39 15.91 -5.95
N PRO A 7 -5.09 16.27 -7.20
CA PRO A 7 -5.78 15.90 -8.47
C PRO A 7 -5.30 14.57 -9.09
N PHE A 8 -4.42 13.83 -8.44
CA PHE A 8 -3.81 12.60 -8.97
C PHE A 8 -4.65 11.37 -8.65
N VAL A 9 -5.89 11.36 -9.11
CA VAL A 9 -6.90 10.33 -8.82
C VAL A 9 -7.53 9.83 -10.12
N THR A 10 -8.10 8.62 -10.07
CA THR A 10 -8.97 8.11 -11.13
C THR A 10 -10.38 8.69 -11.01
N SER A 11 -11.10 8.79 -12.12
CA SER A 11 -12.51 9.16 -12.14
C SER A 11 -13.43 8.04 -11.62
N SER A 12 -12.91 6.82 -11.52
CA SER A 12 -13.68 5.66 -11.03
C SER A 12 -13.96 5.79 -9.54
N ASN A 13 -15.13 5.28 -9.12
CA ASN A 13 -15.45 5.14 -7.70
C ASN A 13 -14.80 3.84 -7.19
N THR A 14 -13.68 3.98 -6.49
CA THR A 14 -12.85 2.85 -6.06
C THR A 14 -13.08 2.42 -4.61
N VAL A 15 -14.00 3.08 -3.90
CA VAL A 15 -14.37 2.70 -2.53
C VAL A 15 -15.49 1.67 -2.53
N CYS A 16 -15.55 0.84 -1.48
CA CYS A 16 -16.55 -0.22 -1.33
C CYS A 16 -18.00 0.31 -1.48
N ALA A 17 -18.29 1.51 -0.97
CA ALA A 17 -19.58 2.17 -1.12
C ALA A 17 -20.03 2.35 -2.60
N GLY A 18 -19.10 2.35 -3.55
CA GLY A 18 -19.38 2.39 -4.98
C GLY A 18 -20.21 1.20 -5.49
N VAL A 19 -20.18 0.07 -4.79
CA VAL A 19 -21.02 -1.09 -5.09
C VAL A 19 -22.50 -0.74 -4.93
N CYS A 20 -22.85 0.03 -3.91
CA CYS A 20 -24.24 0.41 -3.65
C CYS A 20 -24.82 1.23 -4.80
N THR A 21 -24.07 2.21 -5.30
CA THR A 21 -24.52 3.07 -6.41
C THR A 21 -24.38 2.40 -7.76
N GLY A 22 -23.33 1.57 -7.96
CA GLY A 22 -23.04 0.91 -9.24
C GLY A 22 -23.97 -0.26 -9.54
N LEU A 23 -24.35 -1.04 -8.52
CA LEU A 23 -25.21 -2.22 -8.67
C LEU A 23 -26.64 -2.02 -8.13
N GLY A 24 -26.94 -0.87 -7.53
CA GLY A 24 -28.24 -0.63 -6.89
C GLY A 24 -28.49 -1.52 -5.66
N VAL A 25 -27.43 -1.84 -4.92
CA VAL A 25 -27.49 -2.70 -3.73
C VAL A 25 -27.56 -1.83 -2.48
N ALA A 26 -28.48 -2.16 -1.56
CA ALA A 26 -28.57 -1.44 -0.29
C ALA A 26 -27.31 -1.67 0.60
N PRO A 27 -26.81 -0.66 1.35
CA PRO A 27 -25.58 -0.78 2.15
C PRO A 27 -25.58 -1.93 3.15
N ASN A 28 -26.74 -2.26 3.73
CA ASN A 28 -26.91 -3.37 4.68
C ASN A 28 -26.87 -4.77 4.03
N ARG A 29 -26.69 -4.84 2.72
CA ARG A 29 -26.49 -6.10 1.97
C ARG A 29 -25.03 -6.38 1.71
N ILE A 30 -24.13 -5.45 2.03
CA ILE A 30 -22.67 -5.67 1.98
C ILE A 30 -22.29 -6.44 3.25
N GLY A 31 -21.73 -7.63 3.06
CA GLY A 31 -21.22 -8.46 4.15
C GLY A 31 -19.74 -8.24 4.41
N GLU A 32 -18.95 -9.31 4.34
CA GLU A 32 -17.50 -9.23 4.50
C GLU A 32 -16.82 -8.46 3.36
N VAL A 33 -15.88 -7.60 3.71
CA VAL A 33 -15.08 -6.82 2.75
C VAL A 33 -13.63 -7.26 2.83
N PHE A 34 -13.16 -7.94 1.79
CA PHE A 34 -11.79 -8.41 1.67
C PHE A 34 -10.91 -7.34 1.02
N GLY A 35 -10.00 -6.78 1.78
CA GLY A 35 -8.98 -5.85 1.28
C GLY A 35 -7.76 -6.62 0.76
N ILE A 36 -7.49 -6.53 -0.53
CA ILE A 36 -6.30 -7.14 -1.15
C ILE A 36 -5.22 -6.07 -1.27
N PHE A 37 -4.03 -6.34 -0.75
CA PHE A 37 -2.90 -5.43 -0.82
C PHE A 37 -1.58 -6.17 -1.09
N LYS A 38 -0.57 -5.47 -1.59
CA LYS A 38 0.76 -6.02 -1.79
C LYS A 38 1.64 -5.78 -0.56
N ALA A 39 2.65 -6.62 -0.36
CA ALA A 39 3.66 -6.45 0.68
C ALA A 39 4.51 -5.17 0.51
N TYR A 40 4.35 -4.45 -0.58
CA TYR A 40 4.99 -3.17 -0.92
C TYR A 40 4.02 -2.30 -1.71
N CYS A 41 4.32 -1.02 -1.84
CA CYS A 41 3.49 -0.08 -2.58
C CYS A 41 3.96 0.12 -4.01
N THR A 42 3.00 0.34 -4.92
CA THR A 42 3.28 0.74 -6.31
C THR A 42 2.38 1.88 -6.73
N ARG A 43 2.90 2.76 -7.59
CA ARG A 43 2.11 3.83 -8.19
C ARG A 43 2.36 3.96 -9.68
N VAL A 44 1.29 4.22 -10.41
CA VAL A 44 1.33 4.57 -11.83
C VAL A 44 1.01 6.06 -11.97
N GLY A 45 1.76 6.75 -12.83
CA GLY A 45 1.55 8.18 -13.08
C GLY A 45 2.13 9.08 -12.00
N SER A 46 1.78 10.36 -12.11
CA SER A 46 2.25 11.42 -11.21
C SER A 46 1.52 11.41 -9.86
N GLY A 47 1.97 12.27 -8.96
CA GLY A 47 1.36 12.49 -7.67
C GLY A 47 2.20 11.98 -6.50
N PRO A 48 1.78 12.29 -5.27
CA PRO A 48 2.54 12.01 -4.07
C PRO A 48 2.64 10.49 -3.84
N PHE A 49 3.81 10.07 -3.39
CA PHE A 49 4.10 8.69 -3.02
C PHE A 49 5.10 8.70 -1.85
N PRO A 50 4.63 8.82 -0.61
CA PRO A 50 5.48 9.03 0.56
C PRO A 50 6.59 8.01 0.74
N THR A 51 6.33 6.75 0.44
CA THR A 51 7.29 5.64 0.61
C THR A 51 8.07 5.28 -0.66
N GLU A 52 8.00 6.12 -1.71
CA GLU A 52 8.71 5.88 -2.97
C GLU A 52 10.22 5.76 -2.77
N LEU A 53 10.81 4.81 -3.49
CA LEU A 53 12.24 4.55 -3.48
C LEU A 53 12.86 4.91 -4.82
N PHE A 54 13.91 5.71 -4.77
CA PHE A 54 14.66 6.18 -5.95
C PHE A 54 16.05 5.53 -6.04
N ASP A 55 16.27 4.49 -5.26
CA ASP A 55 17.52 3.76 -5.13
C ASP A 55 17.43 2.35 -5.76
N GLU A 56 18.51 1.60 -5.69
CA GLU A 56 18.59 0.22 -6.14
C GLU A 56 17.48 -0.66 -5.54
N THR A 57 17.05 -0.38 -4.31
CA THR A 57 15.97 -1.13 -3.65
C THR A 57 14.65 -0.97 -4.41
N GLY A 58 14.34 0.25 -4.84
CA GLY A 58 13.15 0.53 -5.65
C GLY A 58 13.20 -0.15 -7.02
N GLU A 59 14.37 -0.17 -7.65
CA GLU A 59 14.59 -0.87 -8.92
C GLU A 59 14.41 -2.38 -8.76
N ARG A 60 15.01 -2.98 -7.73
CA ARG A 60 14.85 -4.41 -7.41
C ARG A 60 13.41 -4.80 -7.12
N LEU A 61 12.66 -3.98 -6.36
CA LEU A 61 11.22 -4.21 -6.13
C LEU A 61 10.44 -4.24 -7.44
N CYS A 62 10.76 -3.34 -8.37
CA CYS A 62 10.11 -3.28 -9.67
C CYS A 62 10.43 -4.53 -10.51
N ASP A 63 11.70 -4.94 -10.56
CA ASP A 63 12.15 -6.05 -11.40
C ASP A 63 11.67 -7.40 -10.87
N ILE A 64 11.90 -7.70 -9.58
CA ILE A 64 11.48 -8.95 -8.94
C ILE A 64 9.93 -9.05 -8.91
N GLY A 65 9.27 -7.93 -8.60
CA GLY A 65 7.82 -7.83 -8.58
C GLY A 65 7.17 -7.83 -9.97
N HIS A 66 7.96 -7.74 -11.05
CA HIS A 66 7.46 -7.55 -12.44
C HIS A 66 6.48 -6.38 -12.54
N GLU A 67 6.85 -5.25 -11.93
CA GLU A 67 5.99 -4.07 -11.85
C GLU A 67 6.11 -3.20 -13.11
N PHE A 68 5.53 -3.68 -14.20
CA PHE A 68 5.47 -3.01 -15.50
C PHE A 68 4.02 -2.82 -15.93
N GLY A 69 3.75 -1.75 -16.68
CA GLY A 69 2.44 -1.53 -17.26
C GLY A 69 2.13 -2.58 -18.32
N ALA A 70 0.95 -3.22 -18.20
CA ALA A 70 0.57 -4.32 -19.10
C ALA A 70 0.51 -3.91 -20.57
N VAL A 71 0.16 -2.65 -20.87
CA VAL A 71 0.03 -2.15 -22.26
C VAL A 71 1.28 -1.42 -22.71
N THR A 72 1.87 -0.58 -21.85
CA THR A 72 2.97 0.31 -22.23
C THR A 72 4.35 -0.25 -21.90
N GLY A 73 4.45 -1.33 -21.12
CA GLY A 73 5.71 -1.86 -20.59
C GLY A 73 6.45 -0.89 -19.64
N ARG A 74 5.83 0.26 -19.29
CA ARG A 74 6.48 1.29 -18.47
C ARG A 74 6.66 0.78 -17.05
N ARG A 75 7.85 1.01 -16.46
CA ARG A 75 8.13 0.72 -15.06
C ARG A 75 7.16 1.48 -14.15
N ARG A 76 6.65 0.80 -13.13
CA ARG A 76 5.88 1.44 -12.06
C ARG A 76 6.82 2.01 -11.01
N ARG A 77 6.40 3.08 -10.39
CA ARG A 77 7.05 3.61 -9.18
C ARG A 77 6.83 2.63 -8.05
N CYS A 78 7.89 2.26 -7.33
CA CYS A 78 7.84 1.29 -6.24
C CYS A 78 8.31 1.90 -4.93
N GLY A 79 7.80 1.40 -3.82
CA GLY A 79 8.17 1.87 -2.50
C GLY A 79 7.78 0.88 -1.41
N TRP A 80 8.31 1.09 -0.20
CA TRP A 80 7.97 0.25 0.95
C TRP A 80 6.49 0.33 1.29
N LEU A 81 6.00 -0.70 2.00
CA LEU A 81 4.62 -0.73 2.48
C LEU A 81 4.32 0.49 3.36
N ASP A 82 3.21 1.15 3.07
CA ASP A 82 2.70 2.29 3.79
C ASP A 82 1.50 1.88 4.66
N MET A 83 1.76 1.65 5.94
CA MET A 83 0.71 1.25 6.88
C MET A 83 -0.24 2.38 7.23
N VAL A 84 0.19 3.65 7.09
CA VAL A 84 -0.69 4.80 7.35
C VAL A 84 -1.75 4.87 6.26
N ALA A 85 -1.33 4.79 4.99
CA ALA A 85 -2.24 4.75 3.85
C ALA A 85 -3.11 3.48 3.85
N LEU A 86 -2.56 2.32 4.23
CA LEU A 86 -3.31 1.07 4.32
C LEU A 86 -4.40 1.15 5.38
N LYS A 87 -4.11 1.64 6.59
CA LYS A 87 -5.10 1.85 7.66
C LYS A 87 -6.22 2.79 7.22
N TYR A 88 -5.87 3.88 6.56
CA TYR A 88 -6.85 4.80 5.99
C TYR A 88 -7.76 4.08 4.97
N SER A 89 -7.19 3.30 4.07
CA SER A 89 -7.95 2.53 3.08
C SER A 89 -8.88 1.50 3.73
N ILE A 90 -8.43 0.82 4.80
CA ILE A 90 -9.24 -0.11 5.59
C ILE A 90 -10.46 0.62 6.17
N MET A 91 -10.23 1.77 6.78
CA MET A 91 -11.29 2.58 7.41
C MET A 91 -12.34 3.03 6.38
N VAL A 92 -11.91 3.61 5.26
CA VAL A 92 -12.80 4.15 4.22
C VAL A 92 -13.63 3.06 3.56
N ASN A 93 -13.08 1.85 3.43
CA ASN A 93 -13.73 0.73 2.77
C ASN A 93 -14.47 -0.22 3.72
N GLY A 94 -14.34 -0.05 5.04
CA GLY A 94 -14.91 -0.99 6.01
C GLY A 94 -14.35 -2.40 5.85
N VAL A 95 -13.05 -2.52 5.57
CA VAL A 95 -12.40 -3.82 5.35
C VAL A 95 -12.44 -4.64 6.62
N THR A 96 -12.95 -5.87 6.53
CA THR A 96 -13.06 -6.81 7.64
C THR A 96 -11.94 -7.84 7.66
N GLN A 97 -11.36 -8.14 6.50
CA GLN A 97 -10.27 -9.10 6.35
C GLN A 97 -9.25 -8.59 5.32
N LEU A 98 -7.98 -8.89 5.55
CA LEU A 98 -6.88 -8.50 4.67
C LEU A 98 -6.21 -9.73 4.05
N ILE A 99 -5.92 -9.63 2.76
CA ILE A 99 -5.16 -10.62 2.00
C ILE A 99 -3.90 -9.95 1.47
N MET A 100 -2.74 -10.35 2.01
CA MET A 100 -1.45 -9.87 1.52
C MET A 100 -1.02 -10.68 0.30
N MET A 101 -0.65 -9.98 -0.76
CA MET A 101 -0.11 -10.57 -1.97
C MET A 101 1.36 -10.16 -2.16
N LYS A 102 2.08 -10.89 -2.99
CA LYS A 102 3.46 -10.59 -3.36
C LYS A 102 4.45 -10.54 -2.18
N SER A 103 4.17 -11.27 -1.11
CA SER A 103 5.11 -11.42 0.01
C SER A 103 6.38 -12.18 -0.38
N ASP A 104 6.30 -13.02 -1.39
CA ASP A 104 7.42 -13.73 -2.01
C ASP A 104 8.52 -12.79 -2.53
N VAL A 105 8.13 -11.62 -3.04
CA VAL A 105 9.08 -10.58 -3.50
C VAL A 105 9.98 -10.10 -2.36
N MET A 106 9.49 -10.16 -1.11
CA MET A 106 10.26 -9.73 0.07
C MET A 106 11.40 -10.69 0.44
N ASN A 107 11.40 -11.92 -0.08
CA ASN A 107 12.43 -12.93 0.21
C ASN A 107 13.85 -12.48 -0.23
N ASP A 108 13.93 -11.60 -1.21
CA ASP A 108 15.19 -11.09 -1.74
C ASP A 108 15.77 -9.89 -0.97
N PHE A 109 15.14 -9.52 0.16
CA PHE A 109 15.54 -8.36 0.98
C PHE A 109 15.85 -8.79 2.41
N ASP A 110 17.08 -8.54 2.86
CA ASP A 110 17.51 -8.82 4.24
C ASP A 110 16.78 -7.96 5.27
N THR A 111 16.41 -6.76 4.88
CA THR A 111 15.69 -5.80 5.71
C THR A 111 14.50 -5.25 4.96
N ILE A 112 13.32 -5.41 5.53
CA ILE A 112 12.07 -4.84 5.04
C ILE A 112 11.73 -3.63 5.90
N ARG A 113 11.38 -2.52 5.25
CA ARG A 113 10.92 -1.32 5.93
C ARG A 113 9.42 -1.13 5.73
N VAL A 114 8.74 -0.71 6.79
CA VAL A 114 7.31 -0.44 6.77
C VAL A 114 7.08 0.94 7.35
N ALA A 115 6.44 1.84 6.62
CA ALA A 115 6.10 3.16 7.14
C ALA A 115 4.92 3.02 8.11
N THR A 116 5.16 3.34 9.38
CA THR A 116 4.17 3.22 10.47
C THR A 116 3.62 4.57 10.91
N ALA A 117 4.28 5.65 10.53
CA ALA A 117 3.87 7.02 10.80
C ALA A 117 4.44 7.95 9.72
N TYR A 118 3.98 9.20 9.74
CA TYR A 118 4.55 10.30 8.97
C TYR A 118 5.06 11.40 9.90
N GLU A 119 6.11 12.07 9.49
CA GLU A 119 6.57 13.32 10.07
C GLU A 119 6.17 14.46 9.12
N ILE A 120 5.47 15.47 9.66
CA ILE A 120 4.98 16.64 8.92
C ILE A 120 5.20 17.85 9.82
N GLY A 121 5.98 18.85 9.35
CA GLY A 121 6.26 20.06 10.13
C GLY A 121 6.86 19.78 11.52
N GLY A 122 7.69 18.74 11.66
CA GLY A 122 8.31 18.32 12.92
C GLY A 122 7.37 17.60 13.89
N ARG A 123 6.18 17.21 13.46
CA ARG A 123 5.22 16.41 14.25
C ARG A 123 5.05 15.03 13.63
N THR A 124 5.07 13.99 14.46
CA THR A 124 4.80 12.62 14.03
C THR A 124 3.32 12.30 14.18
N THR A 125 2.71 11.72 13.15
CA THR A 125 1.33 11.26 13.13
C THR A 125 1.21 9.87 12.51
N SER A 126 0.32 9.03 13.02
CA SER A 126 -0.08 7.76 12.43
C SER A 126 -1.39 7.87 11.65
N GLU A 127 -1.95 9.06 11.53
CA GLU A 127 -3.15 9.33 10.75
C GLU A 127 -2.79 9.81 9.35
N PHE A 128 -3.57 9.38 8.36
CA PHE A 128 -3.41 9.81 6.98
C PHE A 128 -3.82 11.30 6.87
N PRO A 129 -2.92 12.18 6.39
CA PRO A 129 -3.20 13.61 6.34
C PRO A 129 -4.21 13.92 5.23
N TYR A 130 -4.96 14.99 5.41
CA TYR A 130 -5.87 15.50 4.39
C TYR A 130 -5.12 15.91 3.11
N GLU A 131 -3.93 16.47 3.25
CA GLU A 131 -3.08 16.88 2.15
C GLU A 131 -1.68 16.28 2.34
N ILE A 132 -1.12 15.71 1.27
CA ILE A 132 0.25 15.21 1.28
C ILE A 132 1.16 16.32 0.78
N THR A 133 1.79 17.01 1.72
CA THR A 133 2.70 18.13 1.46
C THR A 133 4.12 17.67 1.15
N GLY A 134 4.93 18.53 0.53
CA GLY A 134 6.30 18.17 0.12
C GLY A 134 7.27 17.96 1.28
N ASP A 135 6.92 18.38 2.50
CA ASP A 135 7.70 18.18 3.73
C ASP A 135 7.35 16.87 4.46
N LEU A 136 6.32 16.14 4.03
CA LEU A 136 5.98 14.85 4.59
C LEU A 136 7.12 13.85 4.41
N ARG A 137 7.50 13.20 5.49
CA ARG A 137 8.51 12.13 5.51
C ARG A 137 7.93 10.88 6.18
N PRO A 138 8.09 9.69 5.58
CA PRO A 138 7.70 8.44 6.21
C PRO A 138 8.65 8.09 7.37
N VAL A 139 8.07 7.64 8.48
CA VAL A 139 8.79 7.07 9.61
C VAL A 139 8.72 5.56 9.51
N TYR A 140 9.88 4.92 9.40
CA TYR A 140 9.97 3.49 9.14
C TYR A 140 10.24 2.67 10.39
N THR A 141 9.56 1.54 10.48
CA THR A 141 9.93 0.39 11.31
C THR A 141 10.66 -0.62 10.41
N CYS A 142 11.82 -1.10 10.87
CA CYS A 142 12.59 -2.12 10.16
C CYS A 142 12.21 -3.50 10.67
N LEU A 143 11.96 -4.41 9.74
CA LEU A 143 11.73 -5.82 10.00
C LEU A 143 12.89 -6.62 9.39
N LEU A 144 13.52 -7.48 10.17
CA LEU A 144 14.47 -8.44 9.63
C LEU A 144 13.68 -9.59 9.01
N TYR A 145 13.93 -9.86 7.75
CA TYR A 145 13.34 -11.04 7.13
C TYR A 145 14.10 -12.28 7.62
N THR A 146 13.43 -13.07 8.45
CA THR A 146 13.91 -14.40 8.83
C THR A 146 13.08 -15.42 8.09
N SER A 147 13.65 -16.04 7.07
CA SER A 147 13.04 -17.21 6.44
C SER A 147 12.85 -18.30 7.50
N PRO A 148 11.69 -18.96 7.59
CA PRO A 148 11.51 -20.08 8.49
C PRO A 148 12.61 -21.12 8.22
N SER A 149 13.42 -21.43 9.24
CA SER A 149 14.45 -22.46 9.10
C SER A 149 13.75 -23.81 8.85
N PRO A 150 14.25 -24.66 7.95
CA PRO A 150 13.76 -26.02 7.81
C PRO A 150 13.82 -26.84 9.11
N ARG A 151 14.51 -26.31 10.14
CA ARG A 151 14.65 -26.92 11.48
C ARG A 151 13.66 -26.34 12.49
N ASP A 152 12.88 -25.32 12.14
CA ASP A 152 11.86 -24.82 13.05
C ASP A 152 10.80 -25.91 13.26
N PRO A 153 10.53 -26.34 14.50
CA PRO A 153 9.55 -27.37 14.74
C PRO A 153 8.19 -26.86 14.24
N LYS A 154 7.57 -27.65 13.37
CA LYS A 154 6.18 -27.40 12.96
C LYS A 154 5.34 -27.39 14.21
N THR A 155 4.83 -26.23 14.61
CA THR A 155 3.80 -26.15 15.63
C THR A 155 2.57 -26.86 15.07
N SER A 156 2.34 -28.03 15.60
CA SER A 156 1.14 -28.84 15.39
C SER A 156 -0.08 -28.23 16.07
#